data_11622d80798c10f53a2b882195e2920b
#
_entry.id   11622d80798c10f53a2b882195e2920b
#
_cell.length_a   1.000
_cell.length_b   1.000
_cell.length_c   1.000
_cell.angle_alpha   90.00
_cell.angle_beta   90.00
_cell.angle_gamma   90.00
#
_symmetry.space_group_name_H-M   'P 1'
#
loop_
_entity.id
_entity.type
_entity.pdbx_description
1 polymer ?
#
loop_
_entity_poly.entity_id
_entity_poly.type
_entity_poly.pdbx_seq_one_letter_code
_entity_poly.pdbx_strand_id
1 'polypeptide(L)'
;MKKIHYLLMFILLISSVFVLTKCKKSDDVVVIVDPIVLKLANSATLGSYLTDKDGNALYFFAKDANGANNCTGGCTANWPNFSTTGLTQAKLATGLLLANFDSITTPSGKQLTYKGWPLYYYAPGGVREASGQTTGEGVGGLWFIAKPDYSITLANAQLLASDGKNYVVSPTDVYSEGLGTTTYFTDSIGRTLYAFFRDSTNINKYTKADFSNNSVWPIYETNKIVVPSFLDKSLFGSTLVYGRKQLTYKGWPMYYVGTDVDASGKFRGKNTGVYGPLPTKWPIFFYNKLSDLYPFAPKK
;
A
#
# COMPACT_ATOMS: atom_id res chain seq x y z
N MET A 1 4.15 -115.94 -26.34
CA MET A 1 4.64 -115.01 -27.36
C MET A 1 3.80 -113.72 -27.23
N LYS A 2 4.35 -112.60 -27.29
CA LYS A 2 3.94 -111.19 -27.25
C LYS A 2 4.01 -110.52 -25.88
N LYS A 3 5.10 -109.76 -25.74
CA LYS A 3 5.36 -108.83 -24.61
C LYS A 3 4.51 -107.58 -24.77
N ILE A 4 3.85 -107.14 -23.75
CA ILE A 4 3.12 -105.87 -23.70
C ILE A 4 3.96 -104.95 -22.81
N HIS A 5 4.47 -103.89 -23.39
CA HIS A 5 5.18 -102.83 -22.64
C HIS A 5 4.18 -101.88 -22.07
N TYR A 6 4.26 -101.64 -20.75
CA TYR A 6 3.53 -100.59 -20.10
C TYR A 6 4.43 -99.29 -20.09
N LEU A 7 3.89 -98.29 -20.75
CA LEU A 7 4.50 -96.98 -20.73
C LEU A 7 3.88 -96.16 -19.57
N LEU A 8 4.67 -95.89 -18.53
CA LEU A 8 4.27 -95.03 -17.40
C LEU A 8 4.42 -93.58 -17.85
N MET A 9 3.28 -92.93 -17.95
CA MET A 9 3.17 -91.51 -18.26
C MET A 9 3.18 -90.69 -16.93
N PHE A 10 4.27 -90.04 -16.65
CA PHE A 10 4.43 -89.09 -15.48
C PHE A 10 3.77 -87.80 -15.84
N ILE A 11 2.61 -87.50 -15.25
CA ILE A 11 1.98 -86.16 -15.36
C ILE A 11 2.58 -85.25 -14.30
N LEU A 12 3.37 -84.27 -14.73
CA LEU A 12 3.92 -83.20 -13.90
C LEU A 12 2.85 -82.12 -13.77
N LEU A 13 2.24 -82.00 -12.59
CA LEU A 13 1.32 -80.88 -12.23
C LEU A 13 2.19 -79.67 -11.91
N ILE A 14 2.30 -78.72 -12.86
CA ILE A 14 2.87 -77.39 -12.59
C ILE A 14 1.80 -76.55 -11.95
N SER A 15 1.91 -76.34 -10.62
CA SER A 15 1.10 -75.40 -9.86
C SER A 15 1.59 -73.99 -10.14
N SER A 16 0.89 -73.24 -11.01
CA SER A 16 1.13 -71.82 -11.24
C SER A 16 0.57 -71.02 -10.05
N VAL A 17 1.44 -70.55 -9.16
CA VAL A 17 1.12 -69.58 -8.15
C VAL A 17 0.97 -68.21 -8.82
N PHE A 18 -0.27 -67.76 -9.05
CA PHE A 18 -0.59 -66.39 -9.43
C PHE A 18 -0.36 -65.47 -8.23
N VAL A 19 0.76 -64.77 -8.16
CA VAL A 19 0.98 -63.66 -7.23
C VAL A 19 0.22 -62.46 -7.77
N LEU A 20 -0.97 -62.21 -7.21
CA LEU A 20 -1.68 -60.92 -7.40
C LEU A 20 -0.92 -59.82 -6.70
N THR A 21 -0.04 -59.16 -7.40
CA THR A 21 0.49 -57.84 -6.95
C THR A 21 -0.65 -56.83 -6.96
N LYS A 22 -1.24 -56.56 -5.78
CA LYS A 22 -2.07 -55.37 -5.58
C LYS A 22 -1.22 -54.12 -5.87
N CYS A 23 -1.38 -53.52 -7.03
CA CYS A 23 -0.99 -52.14 -7.23
C CYS A 23 -1.74 -51.28 -6.18
N LYS A 24 -1.05 -50.78 -5.16
CA LYS A 24 -1.54 -49.67 -4.36
C LYS A 24 -1.65 -48.50 -5.32
N LYS A 25 -2.88 -48.12 -5.67
CA LYS A 25 -3.19 -46.83 -6.23
C LYS A 25 -2.67 -45.82 -5.20
N SER A 26 -1.62 -45.08 -5.50
CA SER A 26 -1.25 -43.90 -4.75
C SER A 26 -2.45 -42.97 -4.91
N ASP A 27 -3.15 -42.67 -3.84
CA ASP A 27 -4.05 -41.53 -3.80
C ASP A 27 -3.16 -40.29 -3.97
N ASP A 28 -3.00 -39.89 -5.23
CA ASP A 28 -2.41 -38.58 -5.52
C ASP A 28 -3.35 -37.56 -4.88
N VAL A 29 -2.92 -37.02 -3.75
CA VAL A 29 -3.58 -35.88 -3.11
C VAL A 29 -3.44 -34.74 -4.11
N VAL A 30 -4.50 -34.47 -4.85
CA VAL A 30 -4.58 -33.28 -5.70
C VAL A 30 -4.62 -32.11 -4.73
N VAL A 31 -3.48 -31.49 -4.50
CA VAL A 31 -3.39 -30.23 -3.78
C VAL A 31 -4.07 -29.19 -4.66
N ILE A 32 -5.32 -28.89 -4.37
CA ILE A 32 -6.04 -27.77 -4.99
C ILE A 32 -5.38 -26.51 -4.44
N VAL A 33 -4.42 -25.95 -5.19
CA VAL A 33 -3.85 -24.65 -4.88
C VAL A 33 -4.90 -23.60 -5.25
N ASP A 34 -5.41 -22.87 -4.28
CA ASP A 34 -6.29 -21.73 -4.52
C ASP A 34 -5.64 -20.76 -5.53
N PRO A 35 -6.37 -20.34 -6.56
CA PRO A 35 -5.78 -19.45 -7.58
C PRO A 35 -5.37 -18.13 -6.94
N ILE A 36 -4.18 -17.64 -7.31
CA ILE A 36 -3.69 -16.32 -6.90
C ILE A 36 -4.66 -15.25 -7.41
N VAL A 37 -5.17 -14.43 -6.49
CA VAL A 37 -6.15 -13.35 -6.76
C VAL A 37 -5.48 -12.00 -6.88
N LEU A 38 -4.42 -11.77 -6.08
CA LEU A 38 -3.62 -10.54 -6.10
C LEU A 38 -2.17 -10.87 -6.44
N LYS A 39 -1.65 -10.14 -7.41
CA LYS A 39 -0.29 -10.29 -7.92
C LYS A 39 0.52 -9.02 -7.77
N LEU A 40 1.83 -9.13 -8.00
CA LEU A 40 2.73 -8.01 -8.20
C LEU A 40 3.22 -8.03 -9.63
N ALA A 41 3.10 -6.89 -10.30
CA ALA A 41 3.75 -6.63 -11.58
C ALA A 41 4.91 -5.63 -11.37
N ASN A 42 5.83 -5.56 -12.32
CA ASN A 42 6.97 -4.65 -12.29
C ASN A 42 6.99 -3.81 -13.56
N SER A 43 7.26 -2.52 -13.39
CA SER A 43 7.52 -1.57 -14.47
C SER A 43 8.90 -0.96 -14.29
N ALA A 44 9.62 -0.70 -15.36
CA ALA A 44 10.93 -0.05 -15.31
C ALA A 44 10.86 1.35 -14.67
N THR A 45 9.73 2.06 -14.86
CA THR A 45 9.53 3.42 -14.34
C THR A 45 8.82 3.45 -12.99
N LEU A 46 7.84 2.55 -12.77
CA LEU A 46 7.02 2.55 -11.56
C LEU A 46 7.54 1.61 -10.47
N GLY A 47 8.39 0.63 -10.82
CA GLY A 47 8.78 -0.44 -9.91
C GLY A 47 7.65 -1.45 -9.70
N SER A 48 7.61 -2.08 -8.52
CA SER A 48 6.60 -3.09 -8.20
C SER A 48 5.25 -2.45 -7.82
N TYR A 49 4.14 -3.02 -8.34
CA TYR A 49 2.79 -2.56 -8.06
C TYR A 49 1.78 -3.72 -8.01
N LEU A 50 0.64 -3.48 -7.37
CA LEU A 50 -0.42 -4.46 -7.21
C LEU A 50 -1.25 -4.59 -8.49
N THR A 51 -1.58 -5.84 -8.83
CA THR A 51 -2.54 -6.17 -9.88
C THR A 51 -3.52 -7.22 -9.39
N ASP A 52 -4.65 -7.34 -10.07
CA ASP A 52 -5.52 -8.51 -9.94
C ASP A 52 -4.90 -9.77 -10.56
N LYS A 53 -5.66 -10.88 -10.55
CA LYS A 53 -5.23 -12.18 -11.13
C LYS A 53 -4.92 -12.11 -12.63
N ASP A 54 -5.55 -11.20 -13.34
CA ASP A 54 -5.47 -11.03 -14.80
C ASP A 54 -4.42 -10.00 -15.22
N GLY A 55 -3.76 -9.34 -14.24
CA GLY A 55 -2.70 -8.36 -14.48
C GLY A 55 -3.20 -6.94 -14.66
N ASN A 56 -4.47 -6.64 -14.34
CA ASN A 56 -4.98 -5.27 -14.36
C ASN A 56 -4.44 -4.52 -13.14
N ALA A 57 -3.91 -3.32 -13.36
CA ALA A 57 -3.33 -2.50 -12.31
C ALA A 57 -4.39 -2.03 -11.30
N LEU A 58 -3.98 -1.88 -10.05
CA LEU A 58 -4.81 -1.36 -8.96
C LEU A 58 -4.28 -0.01 -8.49
N TYR A 59 -5.20 0.86 -8.07
CA TYR A 59 -4.92 2.26 -7.76
C TYR A 59 -5.45 2.66 -6.39
N PHE A 60 -4.82 3.70 -5.81
CA PHE A 60 -5.29 4.44 -4.64
C PHE A 60 -5.84 5.81 -5.04
N PHE A 61 -6.77 6.32 -4.27
CA PHE A 61 -7.31 7.66 -4.40
C PHE A 61 -6.89 8.55 -3.23
N ALA A 62 -6.22 9.67 -3.48
CA ALA A 62 -5.74 10.57 -2.42
C ALA A 62 -6.86 11.09 -1.52
N LYS A 63 -8.09 11.22 -2.03
CA LYS A 63 -9.23 11.65 -1.22
C LYS A 63 -9.69 10.60 -0.19
N ASP A 64 -9.24 9.36 -0.30
CA ASP A 64 -9.56 8.29 0.66
C ASP A 64 -8.68 8.34 1.92
N ALA A 65 -8.21 9.54 2.28
CA ALA A 65 -7.33 9.78 3.42
C ALA A 65 -7.84 9.17 4.73
N ASN A 66 -9.17 9.16 4.94
CA ASN A 66 -9.83 8.58 6.12
C ASN A 66 -10.04 7.05 6.02
N GLY A 67 -9.63 6.42 4.92
CA GLY A 67 -9.83 4.99 4.67
C GLY A 67 -11.22 4.61 4.15
N ALA A 68 -12.11 5.59 3.95
CA ALA A 68 -13.40 5.38 3.31
C ALA A 68 -13.31 5.60 1.80
N ASN A 69 -14.26 5.02 1.05
CA ASN A 69 -14.40 5.29 -0.38
C ASN A 69 -15.04 6.68 -0.58
N ASN A 70 -14.26 7.61 -1.11
CA ASN A 70 -14.71 8.96 -1.48
C ASN A 70 -14.88 9.15 -3.00
N CYS A 71 -14.68 8.08 -3.80
CA CYS A 71 -15.00 8.05 -5.23
C CYS A 71 -16.47 7.66 -5.40
N THR A 72 -17.36 8.65 -5.46
CA THR A 72 -18.81 8.47 -5.56
C THR A 72 -19.39 9.12 -6.81
N GLY A 73 -20.66 8.79 -7.16
CA GLY A 73 -21.33 9.33 -8.34
C GLY A 73 -20.58 8.99 -9.63
N GLY A 74 -20.39 9.97 -10.49
CA GLY A 74 -19.72 9.81 -11.78
C GLY A 74 -18.25 9.36 -11.70
N CYS A 75 -17.63 9.45 -10.52
CA CYS A 75 -16.27 8.96 -10.30
C CYS A 75 -16.19 7.43 -10.50
N THR A 76 -17.20 6.69 -10.03
CA THR A 76 -17.19 5.22 -10.07
C THR A 76 -17.21 4.64 -11.48
N ALA A 77 -17.68 5.40 -12.46
CA ALA A 77 -17.69 4.98 -13.87
C ALA A 77 -16.25 4.84 -14.43
N ASN A 78 -15.36 5.76 -14.04
CA ASN A 78 -13.96 5.73 -14.46
C ASN A 78 -13.05 5.00 -13.45
N TRP A 79 -13.51 4.81 -12.21
CA TRP A 79 -12.75 4.19 -11.15
C TRP A 79 -13.58 3.12 -10.41
N PRO A 80 -13.84 1.99 -11.06
CA PRO A 80 -14.58 0.89 -10.43
C PRO A 80 -13.84 0.33 -9.21
N ASN A 81 -14.60 -0.01 -8.18
CA ASN A 81 -14.05 -0.65 -6.97
C ASN A 81 -13.41 -2.00 -7.29
N PHE A 82 -12.26 -2.28 -6.70
CA PHE A 82 -11.73 -3.63 -6.66
C PHE A 82 -12.32 -4.39 -5.46
N SER A 83 -12.90 -5.55 -5.75
CA SER A 83 -13.50 -6.43 -4.74
C SER A 83 -13.06 -7.87 -4.93
N THR A 84 -12.90 -8.58 -3.83
CA THR A 84 -12.73 -10.03 -3.80
C THR A 84 -13.32 -10.58 -2.49
N THR A 85 -13.73 -11.84 -2.51
CA THR A 85 -14.26 -12.53 -1.33
C THR A 85 -13.34 -13.67 -0.93
N GLY A 86 -13.32 -14.01 0.36
CA GLY A 86 -12.56 -15.14 0.87
C GLY A 86 -11.07 -15.05 0.58
N LEU A 87 -10.49 -13.85 0.74
CA LEU A 87 -9.04 -13.64 0.58
C LEU A 87 -8.29 -14.38 1.69
N THR A 88 -7.31 -15.18 1.30
CA THR A 88 -6.42 -15.95 2.20
C THR A 88 -4.97 -15.65 1.82
N GLN A 89 -4.01 -15.98 2.67
CA GLN A 89 -2.59 -15.83 2.34
C GLN A 89 -2.20 -16.63 1.09
N ALA A 90 -2.80 -17.79 0.88
CA ALA A 90 -2.56 -18.65 -0.29
C ALA A 90 -3.00 -18.02 -1.62
N LYS A 91 -3.91 -17.04 -1.58
CA LYS A 91 -4.40 -16.29 -2.76
C LYS A 91 -3.58 -15.05 -3.10
N LEU A 92 -2.53 -14.79 -2.33
CA LEU A 92 -1.63 -13.64 -2.52
C LEU A 92 -0.31 -14.08 -3.13
N ALA A 93 0.19 -13.29 -4.07
CA ALA A 93 1.55 -13.48 -4.58
C ALA A 93 2.59 -13.32 -3.46
N THR A 94 3.73 -13.98 -3.65
CA THR A 94 4.89 -13.83 -2.75
C THR A 94 5.25 -12.36 -2.56
N GLY A 95 5.48 -11.96 -1.31
CA GLY A 95 5.77 -10.58 -0.92
C GLY A 95 4.55 -9.77 -0.47
N LEU A 96 3.33 -10.29 -0.66
CA LEU A 96 2.11 -9.71 -0.10
C LEU A 96 1.73 -10.43 1.21
N LEU A 97 1.31 -9.66 2.22
CA LEU A 97 0.88 -10.18 3.52
C LEU A 97 -0.62 -9.94 3.69
N LEU A 98 -1.36 -10.98 4.07
CA LEU A 98 -2.81 -10.90 4.31
C LEU A 98 -3.16 -9.81 5.35
N ALA A 99 -2.33 -9.63 6.37
CA ALA A 99 -2.52 -8.60 7.39
C ALA A 99 -2.56 -7.15 6.86
N ASN A 100 -2.08 -6.90 5.64
CA ASN A 100 -2.15 -5.59 4.99
C ASN A 100 -3.47 -5.36 4.22
N PHE A 101 -4.33 -6.37 4.16
CA PHE A 101 -5.60 -6.32 3.43
C PHE A 101 -6.77 -6.35 4.41
N ASP A 102 -7.78 -5.55 4.10
CA ASP A 102 -9.06 -5.53 4.79
C ASP A 102 -10.16 -5.17 3.76
N SER A 103 -11.40 -5.03 4.17
CA SER A 103 -12.49 -4.62 3.30
C SER A 103 -13.38 -3.58 3.97
N ILE A 104 -13.85 -2.63 3.18
CA ILE A 104 -14.88 -1.67 3.57
C ILE A 104 -16.20 -1.99 2.86
N THR A 105 -17.30 -1.55 3.44
CA THR A 105 -18.62 -1.62 2.81
C THR A 105 -18.91 -0.31 2.11
N THR A 106 -19.27 -0.39 0.84
CA THR A 106 -19.68 0.75 0.00
C THR A 106 -21.11 0.52 -0.50
N PRO A 107 -21.77 1.52 -1.07
CA PRO A 107 -23.12 1.32 -1.68
C PRO A 107 -23.13 0.24 -2.78
N SER A 108 -22.01 0.02 -3.46
CA SER A 108 -21.86 -1.01 -4.50
C SER A 108 -21.35 -2.36 -3.97
N GLY A 109 -21.31 -2.55 -2.65
CA GLY A 109 -20.87 -3.80 -2.01
C GLY A 109 -19.51 -3.68 -1.31
N LYS A 110 -18.86 -4.83 -1.09
CA LYS A 110 -17.53 -4.86 -0.45
C LYS A 110 -16.47 -4.35 -1.41
N GLN A 111 -15.53 -3.56 -0.87
CA GLN A 111 -14.34 -3.10 -1.58
C GLN A 111 -13.11 -3.48 -0.77
N LEU A 112 -12.10 -4.06 -1.43
CA LEU A 112 -10.84 -4.41 -0.78
C LEU A 112 -10.02 -3.16 -0.51
N THR A 113 -9.31 -3.17 0.62
CA THR A 113 -8.30 -2.16 0.96
C THR A 113 -6.93 -2.80 1.08
N TYR A 114 -5.88 -2.03 0.79
CA TYR A 114 -4.49 -2.39 1.06
C TYR A 114 -3.85 -1.33 1.94
N LYS A 115 -3.33 -1.73 3.09
CA LYS A 115 -2.81 -0.80 4.12
C LYS A 115 -3.81 0.30 4.47
N GLY A 116 -5.12 -0.04 4.45
CA GLY A 116 -6.22 0.87 4.72
C GLY A 116 -6.61 1.80 3.58
N TRP A 117 -5.96 1.73 2.41
CA TRP A 117 -6.36 2.46 1.22
C TRP A 117 -7.31 1.60 0.38
N PRO A 118 -8.52 2.09 0.03
CA PRO A 118 -9.42 1.43 -0.92
C PRO A 118 -8.75 1.23 -2.27
N LEU A 119 -8.98 0.08 -2.89
CA LEU A 119 -8.39 -0.30 -4.17
C LEU A 119 -9.40 -0.13 -5.31
N TYR A 120 -8.92 0.42 -6.41
CA TYR A 120 -9.71 0.70 -7.60
C TYR A 120 -9.04 0.18 -8.87
N TYR A 121 -9.85 -0.04 -9.88
CA TYR A 121 -9.40 -0.13 -11.27
C TYR A 121 -9.46 1.26 -11.93
N TYR A 122 -8.77 1.41 -13.05
CA TYR A 122 -8.97 2.54 -13.95
C TYR A 122 -9.73 2.10 -15.20
N ALA A 123 -10.81 2.81 -15.53
CA ALA A 123 -11.72 2.50 -16.64
C ALA A 123 -12.16 3.78 -17.36
N PRO A 124 -11.24 4.46 -18.09
CA PRO A 124 -11.57 5.71 -18.79
C PRO A 124 -12.70 5.46 -19.80
N GLY A 125 -13.76 6.28 -19.72
CA GLY A 125 -14.95 6.10 -20.55
C GLY A 125 -15.73 4.81 -20.27
N GLY A 126 -15.58 4.21 -19.07
CA GLY A 126 -16.26 3.00 -18.66
C GLY A 126 -15.60 1.69 -19.13
N VAL A 127 -14.50 1.77 -19.86
CA VAL A 127 -13.75 0.60 -20.33
C VAL A 127 -12.47 0.47 -19.50
N ARG A 128 -12.32 -0.68 -18.82
CA ARG A 128 -11.12 -0.95 -18.01
C ARG A 128 -9.87 -0.95 -18.89
N GLU A 129 -8.79 -0.31 -18.40
CA GLU A 129 -7.50 -0.39 -19.09
C GLU A 129 -7.03 -1.85 -19.22
N ALA A 130 -6.26 -2.14 -20.27
CA ALA A 130 -5.80 -3.48 -20.52
C ALA A 130 -4.76 -3.94 -19.48
N SER A 131 -4.65 -5.25 -19.30
CA SER A 131 -3.61 -5.87 -18.48
C SER A 131 -2.22 -5.33 -18.83
N GLY A 132 -1.45 -4.97 -17.80
CA GLY A 132 -0.11 -4.39 -17.93
C GLY A 132 -0.08 -2.89 -18.24
N GLN A 133 -1.21 -2.26 -18.52
CA GLN A 133 -1.30 -0.81 -18.63
C GLN A 133 -1.36 -0.16 -17.24
N THR A 134 -0.86 1.07 -17.15
CA THR A 134 -0.81 1.85 -15.90
C THR A 134 -1.17 3.31 -16.17
N THR A 135 -2.10 3.55 -17.08
CA THR A 135 -2.47 4.89 -17.56
C THR A 135 -3.27 5.71 -16.54
N GLY A 136 -3.75 5.05 -15.47
CA GLY A 136 -4.37 5.70 -14.32
C GLY A 136 -3.38 6.43 -13.40
N GLU A 137 -2.06 6.17 -13.52
CA GLU A 137 -1.05 6.80 -12.69
C GLU A 137 -0.99 8.32 -12.90
N GLY A 138 -1.11 9.08 -11.82
CA GLY A 138 -1.02 10.54 -11.82
C GLY A 138 -2.27 11.25 -12.34
N VAL A 139 -3.36 10.54 -12.65
CA VAL A 139 -4.60 11.16 -13.13
C VAL A 139 -5.11 12.18 -12.11
N GLY A 140 -5.31 13.42 -12.58
CA GLY A 140 -5.77 14.54 -11.76
C GLY A 140 -4.83 14.93 -10.60
N GLY A 141 -3.63 14.31 -10.47
CA GLY A 141 -2.76 14.49 -9.31
C GLY A 141 -3.30 13.84 -8.03
N LEU A 142 -4.34 13.00 -8.14
CA LEU A 142 -5.07 12.41 -7.03
C LEU A 142 -5.07 10.87 -7.06
N TRP A 143 -4.78 10.29 -8.20
CA TRP A 143 -4.75 8.84 -8.39
C TRP A 143 -3.33 8.36 -8.56
N PHE A 144 -2.95 7.32 -7.86
CA PHE A 144 -1.62 6.72 -7.97
C PHE A 144 -1.69 5.20 -7.82
N ILE A 145 -0.84 4.53 -8.59
CA ILE A 145 -0.80 3.07 -8.63
C ILE A 145 -0.51 2.49 -7.23
N ALA A 146 -1.18 1.42 -6.85
CA ALA A 146 -0.99 0.80 -5.55
C ALA A 146 0.35 0.04 -5.50
N LYS A 147 1.33 0.55 -4.73
CA LYS A 147 2.63 -0.11 -4.53
C LYS A 147 2.72 -0.77 -3.16
N PRO A 148 3.38 -1.93 -3.05
CA PRO A 148 3.52 -2.63 -1.77
C PRO A 148 4.46 -1.92 -0.79
N ASP A 149 5.36 -1.08 -1.29
CA ASP A 149 6.53 -0.57 -0.57
C ASP A 149 6.64 0.96 -0.54
N TYR A 150 5.54 1.70 -0.79
CA TYR A 150 5.57 3.15 -0.62
C TYR A 150 6.13 3.54 0.75
N SER A 151 7.05 4.53 0.76
CA SER A 151 7.39 5.29 1.95
C SER A 151 6.52 6.54 2.07
N ILE A 152 6.17 7.17 0.96
CA ILE A 152 5.29 8.35 0.92
C ILE A 152 4.06 8.02 0.08
N THR A 153 2.89 8.42 0.57
CA THR A 153 1.64 8.52 -0.18
C THR A 153 1.08 9.94 -0.05
N LEU A 154 0.02 10.24 -0.78
CA LEU A 154 -0.65 11.52 -0.72
C LEU A 154 -2.07 11.36 -0.20
N ALA A 155 -2.47 12.25 0.70
CA ALA A 155 -3.85 12.46 1.10
C ALA A 155 -4.33 13.81 0.57
N ASN A 156 -5.61 13.90 0.18
CA ASN A 156 -6.25 15.15 -0.22
C ASN A 156 -7.54 15.31 0.58
N ALA A 157 -7.47 16.06 1.67
CA ALA A 157 -8.58 16.19 2.62
C ALA A 157 -8.58 17.56 3.28
N GLN A 158 -9.70 17.86 3.97
CA GLN A 158 -9.79 19.00 4.88
C GLN A 158 -8.77 18.83 6.00
N LEU A 159 -7.98 19.86 6.29
CA LEU A 159 -7.14 19.89 7.48
C LEU A 159 -7.99 20.32 8.68
N LEU A 160 -7.97 19.52 9.74
CA LEU A 160 -8.61 19.81 11.01
C LEU A 160 -7.54 19.93 12.11
N ALA A 161 -7.22 21.15 12.50
CA ALA A 161 -6.16 21.45 13.45
C ALA A 161 -6.50 21.08 14.89
N SER A 162 -5.51 21.13 15.78
CA SER A 162 -5.69 20.84 17.21
C SER A 162 -6.62 21.81 17.93
N ASP A 163 -6.84 23.01 17.40
CA ASP A 163 -7.79 24.01 17.90
C ASP A 163 -9.24 23.74 17.45
N GLY A 164 -9.48 22.65 16.71
CA GLY A 164 -10.78 22.26 16.18
C GLY A 164 -11.23 23.04 14.95
N LYS A 165 -10.38 23.92 14.41
CA LYS A 165 -10.69 24.71 13.22
C LYS A 165 -10.22 24.01 11.94
N ASN A 166 -10.90 24.36 10.85
CA ASN A 166 -10.56 23.92 9.50
C ASN A 166 -9.54 24.85 8.88
N TYR A 167 -8.52 24.26 8.23
CA TYR A 167 -7.49 24.99 7.50
C TYR A 167 -7.35 24.44 6.09
N VAL A 168 -6.82 25.27 5.21
CA VAL A 168 -6.54 24.94 3.81
C VAL A 168 -5.25 25.63 3.36
N VAL A 169 -4.51 24.97 2.51
CA VAL A 169 -3.40 25.58 1.75
C VAL A 169 -3.93 25.93 0.36
N SER A 170 -3.89 27.21 0.01
CA SER A 170 -4.35 27.72 -1.28
C SER A 170 -3.48 27.22 -2.44
N PRO A 171 -3.91 27.36 -3.70
CA PRO A 171 -3.08 27.09 -4.87
C PRO A 171 -1.79 27.93 -4.95
N THR A 172 -1.73 29.04 -4.22
CA THR A 172 -0.53 29.91 -4.10
C THR A 172 0.25 29.65 -2.81
N ASP A 173 0.03 28.46 -2.19
CA ASP A 173 0.71 27.99 -0.99
C ASP A 173 0.51 28.89 0.27
N VAL A 174 -0.57 29.64 0.30
CA VAL A 174 -1.00 30.39 1.47
C VAL A 174 -1.85 29.52 2.38
N TYR A 175 -1.41 29.37 3.61
CA TYR A 175 -2.12 28.62 4.67
C TYR A 175 -3.09 29.55 5.39
N SER A 176 -4.36 29.17 5.43
CA SER A 176 -5.42 29.99 6.03
C SER A 176 -6.53 29.14 6.67
N GLU A 177 -7.24 29.71 7.64
CA GLU A 177 -8.48 29.14 8.16
C GLU A 177 -9.54 29.14 7.06
N GLY A 178 -10.21 28.00 6.84
CA GLY A 178 -11.23 27.85 5.83
C GLY A 178 -11.57 26.41 5.48
N LEU A 179 -12.64 26.26 4.68
CA LEU A 179 -13.07 24.97 4.15
C LEU A 179 -12.40 24.69 2.81
N GLY A 180 -12.04 23.43 2.59
CA GLY A 180 -11.43 22.97 1.35
C GLY A 180 -10.52 21.77 1.57
N THR A 181 -9.90 21.29 0.50
CA THR A 181 -8.96 20.18 0.61
C THR A 181 -7.54 20.65 0.36
N THR A 182 -6.61 20.12 1.11
CA THR A 182 -5.17 20.25 0.91
C THR A 182 -4.59 18.89 0.55
N THR A 183 -3.71 18.84 -0.43
CA THR A 183 -2.92 17.63 -0.70
C THR A 183 -1.68 17.66 0.20
N TYR A 184 -1.49 16.61 0.99
CA TYR A 184 -0.40 16.53 1.95
C TYR A 184 0.23 15.14 2.00
N PHE A 185 1.46 15.05 2.53
CA PHE A 185 2.18 13.79 2.60
C PHE A 185 1.73 12.96 3.81
N THR A 186 1.60 11.67 3.53
CA THR A 186 1.42 10.64 4.55
C THR A 186 2.42 9.50 4.32
N ASP A 187 2.59 8.65 5.30
CA ASP A 187 3.27 7.37 5.11
C ASP A 187 2.39 6.36 4.36
N SER A 188 2.89 5.15 4.15
CA SER A 188 2.19 4.09 3.38
C SER A 188 0.86 3.65 3.98
N ILE A 189 0.63 3.89 5.27
CA ILE A 189 -0.62 3.54 5.96
C ILE A 189 -1.52 4.75 6.21
N GLY A 190 -1.14 5.93 5.70
CA GLY A 190 -1.95 7.14 5.74
C GLY A 190 -1.77 8.00 6.99
N ARG A 191 -0.66 7.86 7.75
CA ARG A 191 -0.32 8.77 8.85
C ARG A 191 0.27 10.06 8.30
N THR A 192 -0.21 11.20 8.78
CA THR A 192 0.23 12.54 8.36
C THR A 192 1.68 12.81 8.76
N LEU A 193 2.41 13.52 7.91
CA LEU A 193 3.82 13.87 8.10
C LEU A 193 4.00 15.37 8.26
N TYR A 194 4.92 15.74 9.16
CA TYR A 194 5.20 17.11 9.59
C TYR A 194 6.69 17.43 9.55
N ALA A 195 7.02 18.73 9.39
CA ALA A 195 8.36 19.25 9.59
C ALA A 195 8.47 19.99 10.93
N PHE A 196 9.69 20.23 11.39
CA PHE A 196 9.96 21.11 12.52
C PHE A 196 10.69 22.39 12.05
N PHE A 197 10.12 23.56 12.32
CA PHE A 197 10.61 24.83 11.76
C PHE A 197 12.03 25.21 12.17
N ARG A 198 12.57 24.67 13.28
CA ARG A 198 13.95 24.92 13.73
C ARG A 198 14.97 23.96 13.14
N ASP A 199 14.53 22.94 12.44
CA ASP A 199 15.44 22.05 11.74
C ASP A 199 16.21 22.81 10.65
N SER A 200 17.30 22.22 10.20
CA SER A 200 18.07 22.70 9.08
C SER A 200 18.23 21.56 8.07
N THR A 201 18.81 21.85 6.90
CA THR A 201 19.03 20.87 5.86
C THR A 201 19.67 19.60 6.40
N ASN A 202 18.87 18.51 6.44
CA ASN A 202 19.25 17.19 6.92
C ASN A 202 19.74 17.16 8.38
N ILE A 203 19.27 18.10 9.20
CA ILE A 203 19.64 18.19 10.63
C ILE A 203 18.37 18.26 11.45
N ASN A 204 18.14 17.18 12.24
CA ASN A 204 17.10 17.14 13.26
C ASN A 204 17.58 17.87 14.52
N LYS A 205 16.88 18.94 14.92
CA LYS A 205 17.17 19.73 16.12
C LYS A 205 16.16 19.52 17.25
N TYR A 206 15.16 18.65 17.02
CA TYR A 206 14.11 18.40 18.01
C TYR A 206 14.37 17.17 18.87
N THR A 207 14.75 16.06 18.23
CA THR A 207 14.84 14.77 18.91
C THR A 207 16.01 14.76 19.89
N LYS A 208 15.76 14.33 21.12
CA LYS A 208 16.81 14.16 22.14
C LYS A 208 17.58 12.85 21.91
N ALA A 209 18.81 12.79 22.41
CA ALA A 209 19.68 11.64 22.24
C ALA A 209 19.11 10.33 22.85
N ASP A 210 18.35 10.44 23.93
CA ASP A 210 17.65 9.35 24.61
C ASP A 210 16.27 9.03 24.02
N PHE A 211 15.85 9.76 22.98
CA PHE A 211 14.52 9.68 22.37
C PHE A 211 13.35 9.92 23.35
N SER A 212 13.58 10.52 24.53
CA SER A 212 12.55 10.77 25.54
C SER A 212 11.38 11.61 25.04
N ASN A 213 11.57 12.44 24.01
CA ASN A 213 10.53 13.25 23.40
C ASN A 213 9.93 12.65 22.10
N ASN A 214 10.35 11.43 21.73
CA ASN A 214 9.88 10.79 20.49
C ASN A 214 8.40 10.33 20.57
N SER A 215 7.82 10.21 21.77
CA SER A 215 6.39 9.91 21.93
C SER A 215 5.49 11.08 21.51
N VAL A 216 5.99 12.33 21.59
CA VAL A 216 5.24 13.54 21.21
C VAL A 216 5.34 13.81 19.72
N TRP A 217 6.58 13.81 19.20
CA TRP A 217 6.89 13.97 17.79
C TRP A 217 7.85 12.87 17.33
N PRO A 218 7.31 11.68 17.04
CA PRO A 218 8.11 10.56 16.56
C PRO A 218 8.80 10.91 15.25
N ILE A 219 10.07 10.53 15.09
CA ILE A 219 10.74 10.62 13.80
C ILE A 219 10.12 9.61 12.81
N TYR A 220 10.03 9.99 11.53
CA TYR A 220 9.64 9.04 10.49
C TYR A 220 10.85 8.25 10.01
N GLU A 221 10.98 7.02 10.48
CA GLU A 221 12.08 6.12 10.13
C GLU A 221 11.73 5.30 8.89
N THR A 222 12.62 5.29 7.90
CA THR A 222 12.50 4.41 6.75
C THR A 222 13.85 4.09 6.12
N ASN A 223 13.98 2.88 5.62
CA ASN A 223 15.17 2.43 4.88
C ASN A 223 15.00 2.54 3.37
N LYS A 224 13.82 2.90 2.90
CA LYS A 224 13.48 3.01 1.47
C LYS A 224 12.89 4.39 1.17
N ILE A 225 13.11 4.86 -0.05
CA ILE A 225 12.47 6.04 -0.60
C ILE A 225 11.71 5.60 -1.85
N VAL A 226 10.42 5.36 -1.67
CA VAL A 226 9.48 5.01 -2.73
C VAL A 226 8.30 5.97 -2.65
N VAL A 227 8.11 6.75 -3.69
CA VAL A 227 7.10 7.81 -3.77
C VAL A 227 6.23 7.62 -5.02
N PRO A 228 5.04 8.24 -5.11
CA PRO A 228 4.28 8.36 -6.35
C PRO A 228 5.15 8.90 -7.49
N SER A 229 4.96 8.41 -8.71
CA SER A 229 5.84 8.69 -9.86
C SER A 229 5.85 10.16 -10.29
N PHE A 230 4.80 10.91 -9.98
CA PHE A 230 4.69 12.34 -10.28
C PHE A 230 5.36 13.24 -9.23
N LEU A 231 5.88 12.67 -8.14
CA LEU A 231 6.74 13.38 -7.20
C LEU A 231 8.20 13.25 -7.62
N ASP A 232 8.95 14.34 -7.55
CA ASP A 232 10.39 14.29 -7.79
C ASP A 232 11.10 13.57 -6.64
N LYS A 233 11.50 12.33 -6.91
CA LYS A 233 12.19 11.48 -5.93
C LYS A 233 13.51 12.08 -5.45
N SER A 234 14.18 12.94 -6.24
CA SER A 234 15.45 13.58 -5.88
C SER A 234 15.32 14.56 -4.71
N LEU A 235 14.10 15.05 -4.44
CA LEU A 235 13.81 15.93 -3.30
C LEU A 235 13.70 15.18 -1.96
N PHE A 236 13.65 13.85 -2.00
CA PHE A 236 13.60 13.00 -0.81
C PHE A 236 14.98 12.45 -0.49
N GLY A 237 15.31 12.44 0.78
CA GLY A 237 16.59 11.95 1.30
C GLY A 237 16.42 11.34 2.68
N SER A 238 17.52 11.21 3.40
CA SER A 238 17.49 10.76 4.78
C SER A 238 18.66 11.35 5.57
N THR A 239 18.47 11.48 6.88
CA THR A 239 19.50 11.88 7.83
C THR A 239 19.61 10.86 8.95
N LEU A 240 20.76 10.79 9.62
CA LEU A 240 20.97 9.97 10.80
C LEU A 240 20.68 10.80 12.06
N VAL A 241 19.80 10.29 12.90
CA VAL A 241 19.42 10.87 14.18
C VAL A 241 19.76 9.86 15.27
N TYR A 242 20.88 10.04 15.94
CA TYR A 242 21.39 9.12 16.97
C TYR A 242 21.34 7.65 16.54
N GLY A 243 21.80 7.35 15.31
CA GLY A 243 21.85 6.01 14.72
C GLY A 243 20.57 5.53 14.03
N ARG A 244 19.45 6.26 14.12
CA ARG A 244 18.21 5.94 13.39
C ARG A 244 18.10 6.76 12.11
N LYS A 245 17.61 6.14 11.04
CA LYS A 245 17.51 6.76 9.71
C LYS A 245 16.15 7.42 9.54
N GLN A 246 16.13 8.76 9.60
CA GLN A 246 14.93 9.58 9.43
C GLN A 246 14.81 10.06 7.97
N LEU A 247 13.60 9.94 7.38
CA LEU A 247 13.30 10.46 6.04
C LEU A 247 13.34 11.99 6.04
N THR A 248 13.78 12.57 4.92
CA THR A 248 13.75 14.02 4.69
C THR A 248 13.08 14.36 3.36
N TYR A 249 12.46 15.52 3.27
CA TYR A 249 11.95 16.13 2.03
C TYR A 249 12.47 17.55 1.89
N LYS A 250 13.11 17.88 0.76
CA LYS A 250 13.79 19.17 0.54
C LYS A 250 14.72 19.56 1.71
N GLY A 251 15.34 18.56 2.33
CA GLY A 251 16.21 18.70 3.48
C GLY A 251 15.50 18.75 4.85
N TRP A 252 14.17 18.88 4.90
CA TRP A 252 13.44 18.86 6.15
C TRP A 252 13.29 17.45 6.70
N PRO A 253 13.75 17.14 7.93
CA PRO A 253 13.42 15.89 8.62
C PRO A 253 11.90 15.73 8.82
N MET A 254 11.39 14.51 8.63
CA MET A 254 9.97 14.20 8.70
C MET A 254 9.60 13.57 10.04
N TYR A 255 8.47 14.02 10.59
CA TYR A 255 7.95 13.56 11.87
C TYR A 255 6.48 13.17 11.76
N TYR A 256 6.05 12.38 12.73
CA TYR A 256 4.64 12.22 13.09
C TYR A 256 4.29 13.12 14.27
N VAL A 257 3.00 13.21 14.60
CA VAL A 257 2.55 13.72 15.89
C VAL A 257 1.86 12.61 16.67
N GLY A 258 2.23 12.44 17.93
CA GLY A 258 1.69 11.38 18.78
C GLY A 258 0.17 11.49 19.03
N THR A 259 -0.40 12.67 18.90
CA THR A 259 -1.83 12.95 19.06
C THR A 259 -2.66 12.77 17.79
N ASP A 260 -2.06 12.43 16.65
CA ASP A 260 -2.79 12.13 15.40
C ASP A 260 -3.46 10.74 15.44
N VAL A 261 -4.17 10.49 16.53
CA VAL A 261 -4.98 9.29 16.73
C VAL A 261 -6.28 9.68 17.41
N ASP A 262 -7.37 9.01 17.09
CA ASP A 262 -8.61 9.14 17.84
C ASP A 262 -8.64 8.18 19.04
N ALA A 263 -9.71 8.24 19.84
CA ALA A 263 -9.87 7.40 21.02
C ALA A 263 -9.85 5.88 20.72
N SER A 264 -10.05 5.48 19.47
CA SER A 264 -9.97 4.09 18.99
C SER A 264 -8.60 3.73 18.40
N GLY A 265 -7.62 4.65 18.44
CA GLY A 265 -6.29 4.46 17.87
C GLY A 265 -6.24 4.68 16.34
N LYS A 266 -7.32 5.16 15.72
CA LYS A 266 -7.32 5.46 14.28
C LYS A 266 -6.61 6.78 14.01
N PHE A 267 -5.72 6.76 13.05
CA PHE A 267 -4.88 7.92 12.68
C PHE A 267 -5.16 8.47 11.27
N ARG A 268 -5.85 7.70 10.42
CA ARG A 268 -6.07 8.10 9.02
C ARG A 268 -6.92 9.37 8.93
N GLY A 269 -6.47 10.31 8.09
CA GLY A 269 -7.13 11.61 7.93
C GLY A 269 -7.01 12.53 9.15
N LYS A 270 -6.22 12.17 10.17
CA LYS A 270 -5.92 13.02 11.30
C LYS A 270 -4.73 13.92 10.96
N ASN A 271 -4.83 15.19 11.34
CA ASN A 271 -3.80 16.20 11.13
C ASN A 271 -3.79 17.23 12.25
N THR A 272 -3.94 16.75 13.49
CA THR A 272 -4.00 17.56 14.71
C THR A 272 -2.67 18.24 15.05
N GLY A 273 -1.58 17.84 14.38
CA GLY A 273 -0.30 18.56 14.45
C GLY A 273 -0.33 19.92 13.74
N VAL A 274 -1.29 20.16 12.87
CA VAL A 274 -1.59 21.50 12.34
C VAL A 274 -2.02 22.39 13.50
N TYR A 275 -1.33 23.50 13.72
CA TYR A 275 -1.52 24.32 14.92
C TYR A 275 -1.70 25.79 14.55
N GLY A 276 -2.93 26.30 14.76
CA GLY A 276 -3.25 27.72 14.62
C GLY A 276 -3.15 28.30 13.21
N PRO A 277 -3.36 29.62 13.05
CA PRO A 277 -3.40 30.29 11.73
C PRO A 277 -2.06 30.32 11.02
N LEU A 278 -0.98 29.96 11.71
CA LEU A 278 0.34 29.80 11.11
C LEU A 278 0.94 28.49 11.64
N PRO A 279 1.29 27.56 10.79
CA PRO A 279 2.04 26.38 11.21
C PRO A 279 3.49 26.75 11.52
N THR A 280 3.68 27.65 12.52
CA THR A 280 4.98 28.27 12.79
C THR A 280 6.00 27.31 13.38
N LYS A 281 5.54 26.22 14.03
CA LYS A 281 6.46 25.26 14.65
C LYS A 281 6.50 23.92 13.92
N TRP A 282 5.33 23.40 13.56
CA TRP A 282 5.19 22.07 12.99
C TRP A 282 4.31 22.10 11.74
N PRO A 283 4.79 22.64 10.61
CA PRO A 283 4.02 22.65 9.37
C PRO A 283 3.82 21.25 8.85
N ILE A 284 2.61 21.01 8.31
CA ILE A 284 2.33 19.80 7.52
C ILE A 284 3.13 19.87 6.22
N PHE A 285 3.61 18.74 5.73
CA PHE A 285 4.11 18.66 4.36
C PHE A 285 2.95 18.65 3.39
N PHE A 286 2.72 19.74 2.69
CA PHE A 286 1.74 19.82 1.63
C PHE A 286 2.39 19.73 0.25
N TYR A 287 1.61 19.34 -0.73
CA TYR A 287 2.01 19.28 -2.13
C TYR A 287 1.01 20.02 -3.01
N ASN A 288 1.51 20.93 -3.84
CA ASN A 288 0.75 21.61 -4.86
C ASN A 288 1.38 21.31 -6.22
N LYS A 289 0.66 20.59 -7.08
CA LYS A 289 1.13 20.19 -8.41
C LYS A 289 1.48 21.39 -9.30
N LEU A 290 0.85 22.55 -9.06
CA LEU A 290 1.03 23.73 -9.91
C LEU A 290 2.21 24.58 -9.51
N SER A 291 2.54 24.64 -8.23
CA SER A 291 3.58 25.55 -7.69
C SER A 291 4.77 24.83 -7.07
N ASP A 292 4.55 23.70 -6.40
CA ASP A 292 5.54 23.00 -5.55
C ASP A 292 6.47 23.96 -4.79
N LEU A 293 5.90 25.03 -4.22
CA LEU A 293 6.62 26.09 -3.52
C LEU A 293 7.02 25.73 -2.10
N TYR A 294 6.77 24.47 -1.64
CA TYR A 294 7.23 24.06 -0.30
C TYR A 294 8.72 24.38 -0.15
N PRO A 295 9.11 25.20 0.85
CA PRO A 295 10.47 25.72 0.90
C PRO A 295 11.50 24.64 1.21
N PHE A 296 12.72 24.82 0.72
CA PHE A 296 13.85 24.01 1.18
C PHE A 296 14.19 24.35 2.64
N ALA A 297 14.67 23.36 3.39
CA ALA A 297 15.16 23.58 4.73
C ALA A 297 16.36 24.54 4.71
N PRO A 298 16.47 25.46 5.68
CA PRO A 298 17.57 26.42 5.74
C PRO A 298 18.90 25.69 5.88
N LYS A 299 19.92 26.18 5.20
CA LYS A 299 21.31 25.73 5.41
C LYS A 299 21.74 26.10 6.83
N LYS A 300 22.66 25.30 7.40
CA LYS A 300 23.23 25.54 8.72
C LYS A 300 24.09 26.80 8.69
#